data_1d7e505be1f80f04054b415a014e068d
#
_entry.id   1d7e505be1f80f04054b415a014e068d
#
_cell.length_a   1.000
_cell.length_b   1.000
_cell.length_c   1.000
_cell.angle_alpha   90.00
_cell.angle_beta   90.00
_cell.angle_gamma   90.00
#
_symmetry.space_group_name_H-M   'P 1'
#
loop_
_entity.id
_entity.type
_entity.pdbx_description
1 polymer ?
#
loop_
_entity_poly.entity_id
_entity_poly.type
_entity_poly.pdbx_seq_one_letter_code
_entity_poly.pdbx_strand_id
1 'polypeptide(L)' 'MLMSKVFQVKPKRLKRSNDTVLTPDMVVTVTTMQHTATPFYNGATEVQEAYMRIYAFDYKKACCNQNDFEFVKLD' A
#
# COMPACT_ATOMS: atom_id res chain seq x y z
N MET A 1 16.43 12.61 15.13
CA MET A 1 15.60 11.40 15.26
C MET A 1 14.67 11.27 14.06
N LEU A 2 14.57 10.10 13.53
CA LEU A 2 13.69 9.87 12.41
C LEU A 2 12.23 9.81 12.89
N MET A 3 11.36 10.46 12.15
CA MET A 3 9.94 10.51 12.48
C MET A 3 9.15 9.56 11.57
N SER A 4 9.69 8.37 11.37
CA SER A 4 9.00 7.38 10.55
C SER A 4 7.82 6.77 11.31
N LYS A 5 6.87 6.23 10.56
CA LYS A 5 5.72 5.54 11.11
C LYS A 5 5.53 4.23 10.40
N VAL A 6 4.92 3.28 11.08
CA VAL A 6 4.64 1.96 10.52
C VAL A 6 3.13 1.82 10.34
N PHE A 7 2.75 1.42 9.15
CA PHE A 7 1.34 1.20 8.81
C PHE A 7 1.14 -0.20 8.27
N GLN A 8 -0.01 -0.78 8.58
CA GLN A 8 -0.48 -1.99 7.92
C GLN A 8 -1.50 -1.59 6.88
N VAL A 9 -1.30 -2.01 5.65
CA VAL A 9 -2.16 -1.65 4.53
C VAL A 9 -2.76 -2.91 3.95
N LYS A 10 -4.06 -2.87 3.66
CA LYS A 10 -4.72 -3.99 3.00
C LYS A 10 -5.78 -3.50 2.04
N PRO A 11 -6.07 -4.26 0.97
CA PRO A 11 -7.15 -3.88 0.06
C PRO A 11 -8.51 -4.01 0.74
N LYS A 12 -9.42 -3.13 0.38
CA LYS A 12 -10.79 -3.17 0.92
C LYS A 12 -11.61 -4.30 0.32
N ARG A 13 -11.33 -4.65 -0.93
CA ARG A 13 -12.11 -5.63 -1.66
C ARG A 13 -11.29 -6.20 -2.81
N LEU A 14 -11.82 -7.25 -3.43
CA LEU A 14 -11.22 -7.82 -4.62
C LEU A 14 -11.26 -6.82 -5.76
N LYS A 15 -10.14 -6.65 -6.44
CA LYS A 15 -10.04 -5.80 -7.61
C LYS A 15 -9.27 -6.52 -8.71
N ARG A 16 -9.84 -6.57 -9.91
CA ARG A 16 -9.18 -7.12 -11.09
C ARG A 16 -9.06 -6.03 -12.14
N SER A 17 -7.87 -5.86 -12.66
CA SER A 17 -7.62 -4.80 -13.64
C SER A 17 -6.33 -5.09 -14.37
N ASN A 18 -6.35 -4.98 -15.70
CA ASN A 18 -5.15 -5.08 -16.54
C ASN A 18 -4.30 -6.33 -16.25
N ASP A 19 -4.96 -7.46 -16.15
CA ASP A 19 -4.34 -8.76 -15.87
C ASP A 19 -3.70 -8.84 -14.48
N THR A 20 -4.08 -7.95 -13.58
CA THR A 20 -3.65 -8.01 -12.19
C THR A 20 -4.83 -8.33 -11.29
N VAL A 21 -4.56 -8.98 -10.16
CA VAL A 21 -5.58 -9.31 -9.17
C VAL A 21 -5.11 -8.83 -7.81
N LEU A 22 -5.97 -8.06 -7.14
CA LEU A 22 -5.73 -7.57 -5.79
C LEU A 22 -6.81 -8.13 -4.89
N THR A 23 -6.41 -8.82 -3.82
CA THR A 23 -7.37 -9.42 -2.89
C THR A 23 -7.19 -8.85 -1.49
N PRO A 24 -8.24 -8.91 -0.64
CA PRO A 24 -8.12 -8.40 0.74
C PRO A 24 -7.07 -9.12 1.59
N ASP A 25 -6.62 -10.31 1.16
CA ASP A 25 -5.58 -11.05 1.86
C ASP A 25 -4.18 -10.47 1.64
N MET A 26 -4.02 -9.59 0.68
CA MET A 26 -2.72 -9.06 0.30
C MET A 26 -2.32 -7.91 1.21
N VAL A 27 -2.03 -8.24 2.46
CA VAL A 27 -1.66 -7.27 3.49
C VAL A 27 -0.16 -6.99 3.40
N VAL A 28 0.22 -5.73 3.52
CA VAL A 28 1.62 -5.32 3.58
C VAL A 28 1.84 -4.41 4.77
N THR A 29 3.08 -4.40 5.27
CA THR A 29 3.49 -3.46 6.31
C THR A 29 4.41 -2.45 5.66
N VAL A 30 4.10 -1.18 5.82
CA VAL A 30 4.83 -0.08 5.19
C VAL A 30 5.43 0.80 6.27
N THR A 31 6.74 1.05 6.18
CA THR A 31 7.41 2.01 7.04
C THR A 31 7.66 3.26 6.23
N THR A 32 7.12 4.38 6.68
CA THR A 32 7.29 5.63 5.95
C THR A 32 8.61 6.29 6.30
N MET A 33 9.12 7.07 5.35
CA MET A 33 10.37 7.81 5.56
C MET A 33 10.15 9.12 6.30
N GLN A 34 8.90 9.54 6.43
CA GLN A 34 8.55 10.82 7.01
C GLN A 34 7.41 10.67 8.01
N HIS A 35 7.30 11.63 8.90
CA HIS A 35 6.16 11.71 9.80
C HIS A 35 4.94 12.11 8.97
N THR A 36 4.02 11.19 8.78
CA THR A 36 2.86 11.40 7.92
C THR A 36 1.64 10.70 8.52
N ALA A 37 0.46 11.19 8.18
CA ALA A 37 -0.79 10.61 8.64
C ALA A 37 -1.25 9.42 7.79
N THR A 38 -0.60 9.19 6.66
CA THR A 38 -1.01 8.13 5.72
C THR A 38 0.22 7.57 5.02
N PRO A 39 0.22 6.26 4.68
CA PRO A 39 1.30 5.69 3.88
C PRO A 39 1.19 6.03 2.39
N PHE A 40 0.12 6.72 1.98
CA PHE A 40 -0.14 7.02 0.57
C PHE A 40 0.37 8.39 0.14
N TYR A 41 1.32 8.94 0.85
CA TYR A 41 1.92 10.22 0.46
C TYR A 41 2.92 10.01 -0.70
N ASN A 42 3.25 11.09 -1.40
CA ASN A 42 4.20 11.06 -2.53
C ASN A 42 3.86 10.00 -3.59
N GLY A 43 2.57 9.90 -3.95
CA GLY A 43 2.15 8.93 -4.95
C GLY A 43 2.18 7.50 -4.46
N ALA A 44 2.16 7.31 -3.16
CA ALA A 44 2.13 5.99 -2.54
C ALA A 44 3.35 5.13 -2.89
N THR A 45 4.52 5.74 -2.98
CA THR A 45 5.74 5.05 -3.40
C THR A 45 6.06 3.86 -2.50
N GLU A 46 6.00 4.03 -1.18
CA GLU A 46 6.31 2.94 -0.25
C GLU A 46 5.30 1.80 -0.38
N VAL A 47 4.03 2.14 -0.58
CA VAL A 47 2.99 1.13 -0.77
C VAL A 47 3.21 0.36 -2.07
N GLN A 48 3.52 1.07 -3.16
CA GLN A 48 3.78 0.44 -4.44
C GLN A 48 4.95 -0.53 -4.36
N GLU A 49 6.04 -0.11 -3.72
CA GLU A 49 7.22 -0.95 -3.57
C GLU A 49 6.94 -2.17 -2.72
N ALA A 50 6.17 -2.03 -1.66
CA ALA A 50 5.84 -3.16 -0.79
C ALA A 50 5.03 -4.21 -1.55
N TYR A 51 4.04 -3.80 -2.33
CA TYR A 51 3.24 -4.75 -3.10
C TYR A 51 4.05 -5.41 -4.19
N MET A 52 4.93 -4.68 -4.85
CA MET A 52 5.79 -5.27 -5.88
C MET A 52 6.76 -6.28 -5.27
N ARG A 53 7.36 -5.95 -4.14
CA ARG A 53 8.35 -6.82 -3.50
C ARG A 53 7.73 -8.10 -2.95
N ILE A 54 6.56 -8.00 -2.33
CA ILE A 54 5.97 -9.14 -1.60
C ILE A 54 5.09 -9.98 -2.51
N TYR A 55 4.30 -9.34 -3.36
CA TYR A 55 3.30 -10.04 -4.18
C TYR A 55 3.56 -9.95 -5.67
N ALA A 56 4.61 -9.25 -6.09
CA ALA A 56 4.88 -8.96 -7.50
C ALA A 56 3.66 -8.30 -8.16
N PHE A 57 2.93 -7.49 -7.39
CA PHE A 57 1.72 -6.81 -7.86
C PHE A 57 2.08 -5.39 -8.32
N ASP A 58 1.70 -5.06 -9.54
CA ASP A 58 1.97 -3.74 -10.11
C ASP A 58 0.80 -2.79 -9.80
N TYR A 59 1.01 -1.95 -8.80
CA TYR A 59 0.03 -1.00 -8.33
C TYR A 59 -0.44 -0.05 -9.46
N LYS A 60 0.50 0.46 -10.24
CA LYS A 60 0.17 1.40 -11.31
C LYS A 60 -0.55 0.72 -12.47
N LYS A 61 -0.11 -0.47 -12.84
CA LYS A 61 -0.75 -1.22 -13.92
C LYS A 61 -2.19 -1.55 -13.57
N ALA A 62 -2.45 -1.80 -12.31
CA ALA A 62 -3.79 -2.13 -11.84
C ALA A 62 -4.68 -0.89 -11.65
N CYS A 63 -4.16 0.29 -11.90
CA CYS A 63 -4.89 1.54 -11.73
C CYS A 63 -5.41 1.73 -10.30
N CYS A 64 -4.59 1.31 -9.33
CA CYS A 64 -4.96 1.42 -7.93
C CYS A 64 -4.80 2.85 -7.42
N ASN A 65 -5.53 3.16 -6.36
CA ASN A 65 -5.39 4.43 -5.67
C ASN A 65 -5.70 4.23 -4.19
N GLN A 66 -5.56 5.29 -3.42
CA GLN A 66 -5.74 5.23 -1.97
C GLN A 66 -7.11 4.67 -1.57
N ASN A 67 -8.14 4.92 -2.37
CA ASN A 67 -9.51 4.49 -2.05
C ASN A 67 -9.71 2.98 -2.16
N ASP A 68 -8.79 2.27 -2.78
CA ASP A 68 -8.86 0.82 -2.91
C ASP A 68 -8.34 0.10 -1.68
N PHE A 69 -7.76 0.83 -0.74
CA PHE A 69 -7.07 0.26 0.42
C PHE A 69 -7.57 0.86 1.72
N GLU A 70 -7.34 0.14 2.79
CA GLU A 70 -7.45 0.70 4.14
C GLU A 70 -6.11 0.49 4.85
N PHE A 71 -5.85 1.31 5.85
CA PHE A 71 -4.59 1.23 6.58
C PHE A 71 -4.81 1.53 8.04
N VAL A 72 -3.91 0.96 8.86
CA VAL A 72 -3.92 1.15 10.30
C VAL A 72 -2.51 1.50 10.73
N LYS A 73 -2.38 2.51 11.57
CA LYS A 73 -1.10 2.86 12.16
C LYS A 73 -0.77 1.85 13.25
N LEU A 74 0.42 1.27 13.20
CA LEU A 74 0.81 0.22 14.12
C LEU A 74 1.60 0.71 15.33
N ASP A 75 2.19 1.89 15.25
CA ASP A 75 2.99 2.42 16.38
C ASP A 75 2.47 3.70 16.98
#